data_4b43c7fcf8cc4860fd8af31b0242ba5a
#
_entry.id   4b43c7fcf8cc4860fd8af31b0242ba5a
#
_cell.length_a   1.000
_cell.length_b   1.000
_cell.length_c   1.000
_cell.angle_alpha   90.00
_cell.angle_beta   90.00
_cell.angle_gamma   90.00
#
_symmetry.space_group_name_H-M   'P 1'
#
loop_
_entity.id
_entity.type
_entity.pdbx_description
1 polymer ?
#
loop_
_entity_poly.entity_id
_entity_poly.type
_entity_poly.pdbx_seq_one_letter_code
_entity_poly.pdbx_strand_id
1 'polypeptide(L)'
;MSVFEKAKELGQEIKESQEYKEVRRTGQDIHDNADAQQIIQDIQTVESQLEFAQNAGIEPTQEQIDEFNNIQSKMEGNSLIQAYLKAQDDYSQLMQKINQSISEEING
;
A
#
# COMPACT_ATOMS: atom_id res chain seq x y z
N MET A 1 -22.96 7.32 24.89
CA MET A 1 -21.70 7.17 24.14
C MET A 1 -21.47 8.34 23.19
N SER A 2 -20.25 8.83 23.17
CA SER A 2 -19.89 9.93 22.27
C SER A 2 -19.60 9.42 20.88
N VAL A 3 -19.57 10.33 19.91
CA VAL A 3 -19.15 10.07 18.54
C VAL A 3 -17.73 9.49 18.52
N PHE A 4 -16.86 10.00 19.38
CA PHE A 4 -15.47 9.58 19.46
C PHE A 4 -15.33 8.17 20.02
N GLU A 5 -16.16 7.80 20.99
CA GLU A 5 -16.16 6.43 21.51
C GLU A 5 -16.62 5.43 20.46
N LYS A 6 -17.63 5.79 19.66
CA LYS A 6 -18.09 4.97 18.56
C LYS A 6 -17.04 4.83 17.48
N ALA A 7 -16.29 5.89 17.20
CA ALA A 7 -15.18 5.84 16.26
C ALA A 7 -14.08 4.89 16.74
N LYS A 8 -13.78 4.88 18.04
CA LYS A 8 -12.81 3.95 18.62
C LYS A 8 -13.26 2.50 18.52
N GLU A 9 -14.55 2.25 18.78
CA GLU A 9 -15.13 0.92 18.61
C GLU A 9 -15.00 0.43 17.17
N LEU A 10 -15.31 1.31 16.21
CA LEU A 10 -15.16 0.99 14.79
C LEU A 10 -13.70 0.67 14.46
N GLY A 11 -12.77 1.44 14.97
CA GLY A 11 -11.34 1.19 14.79
C GLY A 11 -10.93 -0.18 15.32
N GLN A 12 -11.45 -0.60 16.48
CA GLN A 12 -11.17 -1.92 17.02
C GLN A 12 -11.74 -3.02 16.12
N GLU A 13 -12.93 -2.84 15.58
CA GLU A 13 -13.52 -3.82 14.66
C GLU A 13 -12.74 -3.91 13.35
N ILE A 14 -12.23 -2.78 12.85
CA ILE A 14 -11.37 -2.76 11.66
C ILE A 14 -10.11 -3.59 11.91
N LYS A 15 -9.49 -3.45 13.07
CA LYS A 15 -8.31 -4.24 13.45
C LYS A 15 -8.60 -5.74 13.52
N GLU A 16 -9.83 -6.12 13.79
CA GLU A 16 -10.25 -7.52 13.85
C GLU A 16 -10.66 -8.07 12.48
N SER A 17 -10.74 -7.22 11.46
CA SER A 17 -11.11 -7.64 10.12
C SER A 17 -10.04 -8.53 9.51
N GLN A 18 -10.46 -9.43 8.63
CA GLN A 18 -9.53 -10.29 7.87
C GLN A 18 -8.60 -9.45 7.01
N GLU A 19 -9.12 -8.40 6.40
CA GLU A 19 -8.36 -7.50 5.53
C GLU A 19 -7.20 -6.84 6.28
N TYR A 20 -7.45 -6.33 7.49
CA TYR A 20 -6.40 -5.72 8.31
C TYR A 20 -5.35 -6.75 8.72
N LYS A 21 -5.79 -7.92 9.15
CA LYS A 21 -4.89 -9.00 9.57
C LYS A 21 -3.99 -9.44 8.42
N GLU A 22 -4.54 -9.52 7.21
CA GLU A 22 -3.76 -9.88 6.03
C GLU A 22 -2.69 -8.84 5.68
N VAL A 23 -3.00 -7.53 5.80
CA VAL A 23 -2.00 -6.49 5.62
C VAL A 23 -0.86 -6.65 6.63
N ARG A 24 -1.21 -6.92 7.89
CA ARG A 24 -0.21 -7.12 8.94
C ARG A 24 0.64 -8.36 8.68
N ARG A 25 0.03 -9.45 8.33
CA ARG A 25 0.72 -10.72 8.09
C ARG A 25 1.66 -10.60 6.88
N THR A 26 1.15 -10.09 5.76
CA THR A 26 1.94 -9.97 4.54
C THR A 26 3.06 -8.93 4.69
N GLY A 27 2.80 -7.85 5.43
CA GLY A 27 3.83 -6.87 5.75
C GLY A 27 4.96 -7.47 6.59
N GLN A 28 4.62 -8.34 7.55
CA GLN A 28 5.61 -9.02 8.37
C GLN A 28 6.43 -10.01 7.55
N ASP A 29 5.80 -10.73 6.62
CA ASP A 29 6.50 -11.64 5.72
C ASP A 29 7.56 -10.92 4.89
N ILE A 30 7.25 -9.72 4.40
CA ILE A 30 8.21 -8.89 3.70
C ILE A 30 9.33 -8.42 4.64
N HIS A 31 8.96 -7.98 5.84
CA HIS A 31 9.92 -7.52 6.83
C HIS A 31 10.95 -8.60 7.15
N ASP A 32 10.53 -9.86 7.17
CA ASP A 32 11.39 -11.00 7.50
C ASP A 32 12.15 -11.55 6.28
N ASN A 33 11.97 -10.96 5.09
CA ASN A 33 12.59 -11.44 3.85
C ASN A 33 13.49 -10.36 3.26
N ALA A 34 14.79 -10.61 3.25
CA ALA A 34 15.78 -9.62 2.80
C ALA A 34 15.62 -9.25 1.32
N ASP A 35 15.31 -10.23 0.46
CA ASP A 35 15.14 -9.98 -0.97
C ASP A 35 13.93 -9.08 -1.24
N ALA A 36 12.81 -9.35 -0.58
CA ALA A 36 11.61 -8.53 -0.72
C ALA A 36 11.84 -7.11 -0.22
N GLN A 37 12.54 -6.94 0.91
CA GLN A 37 12.88 -5.62 1.44
C GLN A 37 13.75 -4.84 0.46
N GLN A 38 14.73 -5.50 -0.14
CA GLN A 38 15.63 -4.85 -1.08
C GLN A 38 14.88 -4.36 -2.32
N ILE A 39 13.96 -5.16 -2.84
CA ILE A 39 13.14 -4.77 -3.98
C ILE A 39 12.31 -3.52 -3.64
N ILE A 40 11.69 -3.50 -2.45
CA ILE A 40 10.88 -2.36 -2.02
C ILE A 40 11.73 -1.10 -1.86
N GLN A 41 12.92 -1.21 -1.27
CA GLN A 41 13.83 -0.08 -1.15
C GLN A 41 14.25 0.44 -2.51
N ASP A 42 14.54 -0.45 -3.45
CA ASP A 42 14.96 -0.08 -4.80
C ASP A 42 13.84 0.65 -5.55
N ILE A 43 12.59 0.18 -5.45
CA ILE A 43 11.48 0.85 -6.13
C ILE A 43 11.21 2.23 -5.51
N GLN A 44 11.30 2.36 -4.20
CA GLN A 44 11.12 3.65 -3.52
C GLN A 44 12.19 4.66 -3.97
N THR A 45 13.44 4.21 -4.11
CA THR A 45 14.54 5.06 -4.57
C THR A 45 14.29 5.55 -5.99
N VAL A 46 13.90 4.64 -6.91
CA VAL A 46 13.65 5.01 -8.31
C VAL A 46 12.44 5.91 -8.42
N GLU A 47 11.36 5.63 -7.70
CA GLU A 47 10.17 6.47 -7.70
C GLU A 47 10.48 7.89 -7.22
N SER A 48 11.30 8.02 -6.18
CA SER A 48 11.73 9.33 -5.67
C SER A 48 12.55 10.10 -6.70
N GLN A 49 13.43 9.40 -7.41
CA GLN A 49 14.23 10.01 -8.49
C GLN A 49 13.34 10.50 -9.64
N LEU A 50 12.37 9.69 -10.03
CA LEU A 50 11.43 10.04 -11.11
C LEU A 50 10.54 11.21 -10.70
N GLU A 51 10.07 11.22 -9.47
CA GLU A 51 9.25 12.32 -8.92
C GLU A 51 10.05 13.62 -8.89
N PHE A 52 11.31 13.56 -8.44
CA PHE A 52 12.19 14.73 -8.43
C PHE A 52 12.38 15.29 -9.83
N ALA A 53 12.64 14.42 -10.81
CA ALA A 53 12.81 14.83 -12.19
C ALA A 53 11.54 15.49 -12.75
N GLN A 54 10.38 14.89 -12.46
CA GLN A 54 9.09 15.43 -12.89
C GLN A 54 8.83 16.82 -12.31
N ASN A 55 9.09 17.00 -11.02
CA ASN A 55 8.89 18.28 -10.33
C ASN A 55 9.86 19.35 -10.83
N ALA A 56 11.06 18.95 -11.26
CA ALA A 56 12.06 19.86 -11.81
C ALA A 56 11.88 20.12 -13.31
N GLY A 57 10.92 19.48 -13.96
CA GLY A 57 10.69 19.60 -15.40
C GLY A 57 11.75 18.90 -16.25
N ILE A 58 12.45 17.92 -15.66
CA ILE A 58 13.50 17.15 -16.33
C ILE A 58 12.92 15.81 -16.78
N GLU A 59 13.15 15.43 -18.04
CA GLU A 59 12.72 14.11 -18.51
C GLU A 59 13.61 13.01 -17.90
N PRO A 60 13.03 11.85 -17.51
CA PRO A 60 13.81 10.73 -17.05
C PRO A 60 14.78 10.25 -18.13
N THR A 61 15.98 9.84 -17.70
CA THR A 61 16.94 9.23 -18.62
C THR A 61 16.47 7.82 -19.02
N GLN A 62 16.97 7.31 -20.14
CA GLN A 62 16.69 5.94 -20.55
C GLN A 62 17.15 4.94 -19.48
N GLU A 63 18.29 5.22 -18.86
CA GLU A 63 18.81 4.38 -17.76
C GLU A 63 17.83 4.32 -16.59
N GLN A 64 17.23 5.46 -16.21
CA GLN A 64 16.22 5.50 -15.13
C GLN A 64 14.97 4.70 -15.50
N ILE A 65 14.52 4.81 -16.74
CA ILE A 65 13.36 4.08 -17.25
C ILE A 65 13.64 2.57 -17.22
N ASP A 66 14.81 2.17 -17.69
CA ASP A 66 15.20 0.75 -17.73
C ASP A 66 15.31 0.19 -16.32
N GLU A 67 15.86 0.95 -15.39
CA GLU A 67 15.97 0.55 -13.98
C GLU A 67 14.59 0.36 -13.35
N PHE A 68 13.68 1.32 -13.58
CA PHE A 68 12.30 1.23 -13.09
C PHE A 68 11.62 -0.04 -13.63
N ASN A 69 11.72 -0.30 -14.93
CA ASN A 69 11.11 -1.47 -15.54
C ASN A 69 11.69 -2.77 -15.00
N ASN A 70 13.00 -2.81 -14.75
CA ASN A 70 13.67 -3.97 -14.19
C ASN A 70 13.19 -4.28 -12.77
N ILE A 71 13.11 -3.24 -11.92
CA ILE A 71 12.62 -3.39 -10.55
C ILE A 71 11.15 -3.78 -10.54
N GLN A 72 10.34 -3.21 -11.42
CA GLN A 72 8.93 -3.56 -11.54
C GLN A 72 8.75 -5.03 -11.89
N SER A 73 9.59 -5.56 -12.80
CA SER A 73 9.59 -6.99 -13.13
C SER A 73 9.92 -7.86 -11.92
N LYS A 74 10.87 -7.42 -11.09
CA LYS A 74 11.22 -8.13 -9.85
C LYS A 74 10.05 -8.14 -8.87
N MET A 75 9.33 -7.01 -8.74
CA MET A 75 8.13 -6.93 -7.90
C MET A 75 7.06 -7.91 -8.38
N GLU A 76 6.80 -7.95 -9.67
CA GLU A 76 5.80 -8.85 -10.25
C GLU A 76 6.15 -10.32 -10.04
N GLY A 77 7.43 -10.64 -10.02
CA GLY A 77 7.93 -12.00 -9.78
C GLY A 77 8.05 -12.40 -8.32
N ASN A 78 7.81 -11.48 -7.38
CA ASN A 78 7.97 -11.76 -5.95
C ASN A 78 6.60 -12.01 -5.30
N SER A 79 6.36 -13.26 -4.89
CA SER A 79 5.06 -13.67 -4.35
C SER A 79 4.71 -12.96 -3.03
N LEU A 80 5.69 -12.64 -2.20
CA LEU A 80 5.44 -11.93 -0.93
C LEU A 80 4.98 -10.51 -1.19
N ILE A 81 5.60 -9.82 -2.13
CA ILE A 81 5.22 -8.46 -2.52
C ILE A 81 3.82 -8.47 -3.15
N GLN A 82 3.54 -9.42 -4.03
CA GLN A 82 2.22 -9.52 -4.67
C GLN A 82 1.12 -9.79 -3.66
N ALA A 83 1.38 -10.65 -2.67
CA ALA A 83 0.43 -10.92 -1.59
C ALA A 83 0.16 -9.65 -0.76
N TYR A 84 1.19 -8.87 -0.47
CA TYR A 84 1.05 -7.62 0.27
C TYR A 84 0.24 -6.59 -0.51
N LEU A 85 0.51 -6.43 -1.80
CA LEU A 85 -0.23 -5.48 -2.65
C LEU A 85 -1.71 -5.85 -2.73
N LYS A 86 -2.01 -7.16 -2.85
CA LYS A 86 -3.39 -7.62 -2.84
C LYS A 86 -4.07 -7.34 -1.50
N ALA A 87 -3.36 -7.60 -0.40
CA ALA A 87 -3.90 -7.34 0.94
C ALA A 87 -4.18 -5.85 1.16
N GLN A 88 -3.29 -4.98 0.69
CA GLN A 88 -3.51 -3.53 0.76
C GLN A 88 -4.71 -3.10 -0.08
N ASP A 89 -4.89 -3.67 -1.26
CA ASP A 89 -6.03 -3.35 -2.10
C ASP A 89 -7.35 -3.77 -1.43
N ASP A 90 -7.39 -4.98 -0.89
CA ASP A 90 -8.57 -5.48 -0.17
C ASP A 90 -8.90 -4.60 1.05
N TYR A 91 -7.89 -4.19 1.79
CA TYR A 91 -8.06 -3.29 2.94
C TYR A 91 -8.56 -1.92 2.48
N SER A 92 -8.02 -1.38 1.40
CA SER A 92 -8.46 -0.10 0.84
C SER A 92 -9.92 -0.16 0.42
N GLN A 93 -10.37 -1.25 -0.19
CA GLN A 93 -11.77 -1.44 -0.57
C GLN A 93 -12.67 -1.52 0.66
N LEU A 94 -12.23 -2.20 1.72
CA LEU A 94 -12.98 -2.23 2.98
C LEU A 94 -13.15 -0.82 3.55
N MET A 95 -12.08 -0.04 3.59
CA MET A 95 -12.13 1.33 4.11
C MET A 95 -13.03 2.23 3.27
N GLN A 96 -13.01 2.07 1.95
CA GLN A 96 -13.90 2.81 1.06
C GLN A 96 -15.38 2.49 1.35
N LYS A 97 -15.70 1.21 1.56
CA LYS A 97 -17.06 0.79 1.89
C LYS A 97 -17.51 1.33 3.25
N ILE A 98 -16.61 1.34 4.22
CA ILE A 98 -16.89 1.90 5.56
C ILE A 98 -17.18 3.38 5.44
N ASN A 99 -16.33 4.13 4.74
CA ASN A 99 -16.50 5.57 4.55
C ASN A 99 -17.79 5.88 3.78
N GLN A 100 -18.10 5.08 2.77
CA GLN A 100 -19.33 5.22 2.02
C GLN A 100 -20.56 4.99 2.90
N SER A 101 -20.54 3.96 3.75
CA SER A 101 -21.63 3.69 4.70
C SER A 101 -21.87 4.85 5.66
N ILE A 102 -20.79 5.44 6.16
CA ILE A 102 -20.86 6.61 7.03
C ILE A 102 -21.48 7.79 6.28
N SER A 103 -21.01 8.06 5.07
CA SER A 103 -21.51 9.16 4.24
C SER A 103 -22.99 9.00 3.89
N GLU A 104 -23.40 7.79 3.54
CA GLU A 104 -24.80 7.49 3.21
C GLU A 104 -25.70 7.74 4.42
N GLU A 105 -25.26 7.38 5.62
CA GLU A 105 -26.05 7.61 6.83
C GLU A 105 -26.18 9.10 7.14
N ILE A 106 -25.13 9.88 6.92
CA ILE A 106 -25.15 11.32 7.14
C ILE A 106 -26.03 12.05 6.13
N ASN A 107 -25.96 11.63 4.86
CA ASN A 107 -26.61 12.33 3.74
C ASN A 107 -27.98 11.74 3.36
N GLY A 108 -28.26 10.57 3.88
CA GLY A 108 -29.53 9.89 3.66
C GLY A 108 -30.54 10.26 4.74
#